data_ceb887a32dc7526bfbf17c041d684cc0
#
_entry.id   ceb887a32dc7526bfbf17c041d684cc0
#
_cell.length_a   1.000
_cell.length_b   1.000
_cell.length_c   1.000
_cell.angle_alpha   90.00
_cell.angle_beta   90.00
_cell.angle_gamma   90.00
#
_symmetry.space_group_name_H-M   'P 1'
#
loop_
_entity.id
_entity.type
_entity.pdbx_description
1 polymer ?
#
loop_
_entity_poly.entity_id
_entity_poly.type
_entity_poly.pdbx_seq_one_letter_code
_entity_poly.pdbx_strand_id
1 'polypeptide(L)'
;TTEAKPTLAKGLNETTLNIVREYLMANPDGFFTSEQIAEQIHLSRITIRRYMNYMVDTGEIISTIDYKTGGRPSIKYGFGKK
;
A
#
# COMPACT_ATOMS: atom_id res chain seq x y z
N THR A 1 -16.03 2.40 -19.34
CA THR A 1 -15.60 2.48 -19.27
C THR A 1 -14.91 2.46 -19.06
N THR A 2 -15.00 2.24 -19.08
CA THR A 2 -14.43 2.28 -18.94
C THR A 2 -13.59 2.42 -18.70
N GLU A 3 -13.49 2.40 -18.71
CA GLU A 3 -12.72 2.54 -18.61
C GLU A 3 -11.96 2.54 -18.22
N ALA A 4 -11.82 2.39 -18.09
CA ALA A 4 -11.15 2.41 -17.76
C ALA A 4 -10.31 2.43 -17.41
N LYS A 5 -9.78 2.49 -17.40
CA LYS A 5 -8.89 2.58 -17.18
C LYS A 5 -8.16 2.95 -16.67
N PRO A 6 -7.86 2.20 -16.67
CA PRO A 6 -7.16 2.34 -15.58
C PRO A 6 -6.20 3.37 -15.50
N THR A 7 -6.62 4.34 -15.48
CA THR A 7 -5.81 5.48 -15.23
C THR A 7 -5.53 5.60 -13.77
N LEU A 8 -4.32 5.90 -13.43
CA LEU A 8 -3.97 6.11 -12.05
C LEU A 8 -4.65 7.36 -11.54
N ALA A 9 -4.91 7.38 -10.24
CA ALA A 9 -5.42 8.56 -9.61
C ALA A 9 -4.44 9.72 -9.81
N LYS A 10 -4.96 10.91 -9.74
CA LYS A 10 -4.13 12.08 -9.92
C LYS A 10 -2.97 12.08 -8.93
N GLY A 11 -1.80 12.37 -9.43
CA GLY A 11 -0.62 12.44 -8.59
C GLY A 11 0.08 11.13 -8.35
N LEU A 12 -0.44 10.05 -8.89
CA LEU A 12 0.21 8.76 -8.75
C LEU A 12 1.05 8.46 -9.98
N ASN A 13 2.13 7.75 -9.75
CA ASN A 13 3.07 7.40 -10.80
C ASN A 13 3.13 5.90 -10.92
N GLU A 14 2.99 5.41 -12.13
CA GLU A 14 2.96 3.96 -12.36
C GLU A 14 4.26 3.29 -11.93
N THR A 15 5.38 3.94 -12.19
CA THR A 15 6.66 3.37 -11.79
C THR A 15 6.74 3.21 -10.29
N THR A 16 6.32 4.22 -9.55
CA THR A 16 6.34 4.15 -8.10
C THR A 16 5.36 3.10 -7.60
N LEU A 17 4.21 3.03 -8.24
CA LEU A 17 3.22 2.03 -7.86
C LEU A 17 3.79 0.62 -8.03
N ASN A 18 4.52 0.41 -9.12
CA ASN A 18 5.14 -0.90 -9.36
C ASN A 18 6.18 -1.22 -8.30
N ILE A 19 6.94 -0.23 -7.88
CA ILE A 19 7.94 -0.43 -6.83
C ILE A 19 7.27 -0.87 -5.54
N VAL A 20 6.21 -0.19 -5.17
CA VAL A 20 5.46 -0.53 -3.95
C VAL A 20 4.87 -1.93 -4.08
N ARG A 21 4.29 -2.21 -5.23
CA ARG A 21 3.68 -3.51 -5.46
C ARG A 21 4.70 -4.63 -5.36
N GLU A 22 5.87 -4.42 -5.96
CA GLU A 22 6.91 -5.43 -5.91
C GLU A 22 7.39 -5.71 -4.49
N TYR A 23 7.48 -4.65 -3.71
CA TYR A 23 7.87 -4.83 -2.32
C TYR A 23 6.87 -5.72 -1.59
N LEU A 24 5.60 -5.48 -1.81
CA LEU A 24 4.56 -6.28 -1.18
C LEU A 24 4.54 -7.70 -1.73
N MET A 25 4.78 -7.85 -3.02
CA MET A 25 4.80 -9.18 -3.62
C MET A 25 5.95 -10.03 -3.11
N ALA A 26 7.05 -9.38 -2.75
CA ALA A 26 8.17 -10.11 -2.16
C ALA A 26 7.83 -10.62 -0.76
N ASN A 27 6.80 -10.05 -0.15
CA ASN A 27 6.40 -10.42 1.20
C ASN A 27 4.88 -10.64 1.25
N PRO A 28 4.36 -11.61 0.50
CA PRO A 28 2.91 -11.73 0.33
C PRO A 28 2.16 -12.10 1.59
N ASP A 29 2.84 -12.69 2.56
CA ASP A 29 2.19 -13.06 3.82
C ASP A 29 2.31 -11.97 4.86
N GLY A 30 3.02 -10.91 4.57
CA GLY A 30 3.28 -9.88 5.55
C GLY A 30 2.37 -8.68 5.41
N PHE A 31 2.24 -7.96 6.48
CA PHE A 31 1.53 -6.69 6.50
C PHE A 31 2.49 -5.61 6.97
N PHE A 32 2.41 -4.46 6.34
CA PHE A 32 3.36 -3.39 6.60
C PHE A 32 2.64 -2.06 6.75
N THR A 33 3.16 -1.22 7.61
CA THR A 33 2.65 0.15 7.71
C THR A 33 3.20 0.97 6.56
N SER A 34 2.52 2.06 6.25
CA SER A 34 3.03 2.95 5.22
C SER A 34 4.40 3.50 5.61
N GLU A 35 4.62 3.67 6.90
CA GLU A 35 5.90 4.16 7.40
C GLU A 35 7.02 3.18 7.10
N GLN A 36 6.77 1.89 7.33
CA GLN A 36 7.78 0.88 7.06
C GLN A 36 8.12 0.82 5.58
N ILE A 37 7.10 0.86 4.74
CA ILE A 37 7.32 0.80 3.31
C ILE A 37 8.04 2.05 2.82
N ALA A 38 7.65 3.20 3.36
CA ALA A 38 8.29 4.45 2.97
C ALA A 38 9.79 4.42 3.26
N GLU A 39 10.16 3.86 4.40
CA GLU A 39 11.57 3.75 4.76
C GLU A 39 12.33 2.86 3.80
N GLN A 40 11.72 1.74 3.45
CA GLN A 40 12.39 0.78 2.57
C GLN A 40 12.53 1.30 1.15
N ILE A 41 11.56 2.06 0.70
CA ILE A 41 11.54 2.54 -0.68
C ILE A 41 12.11 3.95 -0.78
N HIS A 42 12.31 4.60 0.35
CA HIS A 42 12.88 5.95 0.41
C HIS A 42 11.93 7.00 -0.18
N LEU A 43 10.66 6.84 0.15
CA LEU A 43 9.64 7.82 -0.23
C LEU A 43 8.94 8.32 1.03
N SER A 44 8.20 9.40 0.90
CA SER A 44 7.51 9.93 2.06
C SER A 44 6.31 9.04 2.43
N ARG A 45 5.98 9.04 3.71
CA ARG A 45 4.82 8.30 4.19
C ARG A 45 3.56 8.68 3.47
N ILE A 46 3.41 9.96 3.22
CA ILE A 46 2.20 10.47 2.57
C ILE A 46 2.09 9.90 1.18
N THR A 47 3.20 9.87 0.45
CA THR A 47 3.22 9.29 -0.89
C THR A 47 2.85 7.82 -0.86
N ILE A 48 3.47 7.07 0.05
CA ILE A 48 3.19 5.64 0.14
C ILE A 48 1.73 5.41 0.49
N ARG A 49 1.19 6.22 1.40
CA ARG A 49 -0.19 6.05 1.82
C ARG A 49 -1.16 6.22 0.66
N ARG A 50 -0.88 7.16 -0.22
CA ARG A 50 -1.71 7.34 -1.42
C ARG A 50 -1.73 6.08 -2.27
N TYR A 51 -0.56 5.50 -2.48
CA TYR A 51 -0.47 4.30 -3.30
C TYR A 51 -1.14 3.12 -2.62
N MET A 52 -0.98 3.01 -1.31
CA MET A 52 -1.64 1.95 -0.56
C MET A 52 -3.15 2.07 -0.68
N ASN A 53 -3.68 3.27 -0.50
CA ASN A 53 -5.11 3.48 -0.59
C ASN A 53 -5.62 3.16 -1.99
N TYR A 54 -4.87 3.53 -3.00
CA TYR A 54 -5.24 3.21 -4.37
C TYR A 54 -5.33 1.70 -4.57
N MET A 55 -4.35 0.96 -4.08
CA MET A 55 -4.33 -0.48 -4.24
C MET A 55 -5.43 -1.16 -3.44
N VAL A 56 -5.77 -0.60 -2.30
CA VAL A 56 -6.91 -1.12 -1.53
C VAL A 56 -8.21 -0.89 -2.30
N ASP A 57 -8.35 0.29 -2.89
CA ASP A 57 -9.55 0.63 -3.65
C ASP A 57 -9.73 -0.28 -4.85
N THR A 58 -8.63 -0.66 -5.50
CA THR A 58 -8.72 -1.56 -6.65
C THR A 58 -8.88 -3.01 -6.26
N GLY A 59 -8.78 -3.31 -4.97
CA GLY A 59 -8.90 -4.68 -4.50
C GLY A 59 -7.62 -5.46 -4.59
N GLU A 60 -6.54 -4.82 -4.91
CA GLU A 60 -5.25 -5.51 -5.07
C GLU A 60 -4.67 -5.93 -3.72
N ILE A 61 -4.86 -5.09 -2.71
CA ILE A 61 -4.39 -5.40 -1.37
C ILE A 61 -5.50 -5.08 -0.38
N ILE A 62 -5.30 -5.48 0.84
CA ILE A 62 -6.24 -5.16 1.91
C ILE A 62 -5.50 -4.39 3.00
N SER A 63 -6.27 -3.73 3.82
CA SER A 63 -5.72 -3.04 4.98
C SER A 63 -6.28 -3.67 6.24
N THR A 64 -5.49 -3.63 7.29
CA THR A 64 -5.92 -4.15 8.58
C THR A 64 -5.44 -3.19 9.65
N ILE A 65 -6.09 -3.25 10.79
CA ILE A 65 -5.70 -2.38 11.90
C ILE A 65 -5.05 -3.23 12.97
N ASP A 66 -3.89 -2.78 13.41
CA ASP A 66 -3.14 -3.46 14.45
C ASP A 66 -3.29 -2.70 15.75
N TYR A 67 -3.91 -3.33 16.72
CA TYR A 67 -4.13 -2.69 18.03
C TYR A 67 -3.08 -3.05 19.06
N LYS A 68 -2.09 -3.78 18.66
CA LYS A 68 -1.10 -4.28 19.61
C LYS A 68 -0.08 -3.26 20.03
N THR A 69 0.10 -2.25 19.25
CA THR A 69 1.08 -1.24 19.59
C THR A 69 0.42 -0.25 20.53
N GLY A 70 0.61 -0.43 21.74
CA GLY A 70 0.13 0.42 22.81
C GLY A 70 -0.71 1.60 22.40
N GLY A 71 -1.37 2.25 22.82
CA GLY A 71 -2.15 3.41 22.73
C GLY A 71 -2.74 3.77 21.37
N ARG A 72 -2.09 3.41 20.27
CA ARG A 72 -2.54 3.84 18.96
C ARG A 72 -2.66 2.69 17.99
N PRO A 73 -3.80 2.60 17.31
CA PRO A 73 -3.91 1.60 16.26
C PRO A 73 -3.04 1.99 15.07
N SER A 74 -2.44 1.00 14.46
CA SER A 74 -1.64 1.19 13.26
C SER A 74 -2.31 0.50 12.10
N ILE A 75 -2.34 1.17 10.95
CA ILE A 75 -2.92 0.57 9.75
C ILE A 75 -1.82 -0.10 8.98
N LYS A 76 -2.02 -1.37 8.67
CA LYS A 76 -1.06 -2.14 7.89
C LYS A 76 -1.71 -2.61 6.61
N TYR A 77 -0.87 -2.81 5.61
CA TYR A 77 -1.33 -3.18 4.27
C TYR A 77 -0.60 -4.41 3.80
N GLY A 78 -1.30 -5.25 3.06
CA GLY A 78 -0.70 -6.45 2.50
C GLY A 78 -1.68 -7.16 1.60
N PHE A 79 -1.23 -8.28 1.03
CA PHE A 79 -2.09 -9.04 0.13
C PHE A 79 -3.08 -9.91 0.91
N GLY A 80 -2.83 -10.16 2.16
CA GLY A 80 -3.73 -10.96 2.96
C GLY A 80 -3.75 -12.43 2.59
N LYS A 81 -2.72 -12.89 1.94
CA LYS A 81 -2.66 -14.30 1.59
C LYS A 81 -2.42 -15.16 2.80
N LYS A 82 -2.98 -16.31 2.76
CA LYS A 82 -2.81 -17.26 3.85
C LYS A 82 -1.92 -18.39 3.48
#